data_37cca83b45cf2747a21ee9ed8e5a4c1b
#
_entry.id   37cca83b45cf2747a21ee9ed8e5a4c1b
#
_cell.length_a   1.000
_cell.length_b   1.000
_cell.length_c   1.000
_cell.angle_alpha   90.00
_cell.angle_beta   90.00
_cell.angle_gamma   90.00
#
_symmetry.space_group_name_H-M   'P 1'
#
loop_
_entity.id
_entity.type
_entity.pdbx_description
1 polymer ?
#
loop_
_entity_poly.entity_id
_entity_poly.type
_entity_poly.pdbx_seq_one_letter_code
_entity_poly.pdbx_strand_id
1 'polypeptide(L)'
;FKSFLPAQEGLTTEGQKISLGLSTYGLKLYYMLGEWENLNNEQKNEWVEYINSFQKNYKKLPKNSYVDKVVYDFYNNNTFRGLSKDYLKKTLNIIPNLNYEIKDTQFKKAINAETKQAIATLDQVGRSSEKLFLPDISRSEDMKKYLDSLNWSKPWTSGAQYASLCVYSKVNEDSNKQLLVDYSNLLVNEETGSYYKETPNHPREIINGAMKVLSGLDWLGADIHYPEKLIDYCIRNKPVTEGCDIVDYVYVLYRCLQQTDFKKKEVLQIFDDSINDIRKLYYTNLKGF
;
A
#
# COMPACT_ATOMS: atom_id res chain seq x y z
N PHE A 1 -7.56 10.85 -21.26
CA PHE A 1 -8.23 11.23 -20.02
C PHE A 1 -8.02 10.20 -18.91
N LYS A 2 -8.31 8.91 -19.13
CA LYS A 2 -8.27 7.82 -18.14
C LYS A 2 -6.97 7.01 -18.10
N SER A 3 -6.05 7.24 -19.02
CA SER A 3 -4.76 6.59 -19.10
C SER A 3 -3.65 7.60 -18.85
N PHE A 4 -2.76 7.30 -17.92
CA PHE A 4 -1.66 8.15 -17.51
C PHE A 4 -0.33 7.44 -17.76
N LEU A 5 0.68 8.21 -18.13
CA LEU A 5 2.05 7.73 -18.24
C LEU A 5 2.82 8.03 -16.95
N PRO A 6 3.78 7.18 -16.55
CA PRO A 6 4.58 7.41 -15.35
C PRO A 6 5.52 8.62 -15.46
N ALA A 7 5.89 9.01 -16.66
CA ALA A 7 6.68 10.21 -16.95
C ALA A 7 6.41 10.69 -18.36
N GLN A 8 6.74 11.96 -18.66
CA GLN A 8 6.60 12.52 -19.99
C GLN A 8 7.66 12.00 -20.95
N GLU A 9 8.86 11.75 -20.47
CA GLU A 9 10.03 11.32 -21.23
C GLU A 9 10.78 10.20 -20.51
N GLY A 10 11.68 9.52 -21.25
CA GLY A 10 12.60 8.53 -20.66
C GLY A 10 11.98 7.16 -20.34
N LEU A 11 10.77 6.89 -20.81
CA LEU A 11 10.12 5.60 -20.59
C LEU A 11 10.66 4.51 -21.51
N THR A 12 10.82 3.31 -20.95
CA THR A 12 11.01 2.11 -21.76
C THR A 12 9.74 1.75 -22.54
N THR A 13 9.88 0.95 -23.60
CA THR A 13 8.72 0.48 -24.38
C THR A 13 7.70 -0.27 -23.51
N GLU A 14 8.17 -1.04 -22.52
CA GLU A 14 7.33 -1.74 -21.56
C GLU A 14 6.71 -0.77 -20.55
N GLY A 15 7.48 0.19 -20.06
CA GLY A 15 7.00 1.20 -19.10
C GLY A 15 5.85 2.04 -19.66
N GLN A 16 5.86 2.34 -20.97
CA GLN A 16 4.77 3.05 -21.64
C GLN A 16 3.45 2.28 -21.66
N LYS A 17 3.47 0.98 -21.47
CA LYS A 17 2.29 0.11 -21.51
C LYS A 17 1.67 -0.12 -20.13
N ILE A 18 2.33 0.29 -19.04
CA ILE A 18 1.79 0.18 -17.69
C ILE A 18 0.68 1.22 -17.54
N SER A 19 -0.50 0.79 -17.17
CA SER A 19 -1.69 1.65 -17.16
C SER A 19 -2.51 1.56 -15.88
N LEU A 20 -2.72 0.37 -15.33
CA LEU A 20 -3.61 0.17 -14.19
C LEU A 20 -3.21 1.02 -12.98
N GLY A 21 -1.98 0.86 -12.50
CA GLY A 21 -1.48 1.59 -11.33
C GLY A 21 -1.56 3.10 -11.51
N LEU A 22 -1.15 3.58 -12.68
CA LEU A 22 -1.16 5.03 -12.99
C LEU A 22 -2.57 5.59 -13.13
N SER A 23 -3.49 4.83 -13.72
CA SER A 23 -4.90 5.22 -13.82
C SER A 23 -5.58 5.30 -12.47
N THR A 24 -5.28 4.36 -11.56
CA THR A 24 -5.79 4.40 -10.19
C THR A 24 -5.19 5.57 -9.40
N TYR A 25 -3.90 5.89 -9.57
CA TYR A 25 -3.31 7.09 -8.97
C TYR A 25 -3.91 8.38 -9.54
N GLY A 26 -4.12 8.44 -10.85
CA GLY A 26 -4.81 9.57 -11.49
C GLY A 26 -6.20 9.78 -10.89
N LEU A 27 -7.00 8.73 -10.73
CA LEU A 27 -8.32 8.80 -10.10
C LEU A 27 -8.25 9.28 -8.65
N LYS A 28 -7.27 8.80 -7.88
CA LYS A 28 -7.04 9.30 -6.51
C LYS A 28 -6.71 10.78 -6.47
N LEU A 29 -5.89 11.27 -7.39
CA LEU A 29 -5.59 12.71 -7.49
C LEU A 29 -6.85 13.52 -7.78
N TYR A 30 -7.70 13.08 -8.70
CA TYR A 30 -9.00 13.73 -8.97
C TYR A 30 -9.89 13.75 -7.73
N TYR A 31 -9.95 12.64 -7.00
CA TYR A 31 -10.70 12.56 -5.75
C TYR A 31 -10.13 13.51 -4.68
N MET A 32 -8.82 13.50 -4.45
CA MET A 32 -8.17 14.33 -3.44
C MET A 32 -8.27 15.83 -3.73
N LEU A 33 -8.29 16.21 -4.99
CA LEU A 33 -8.44 17.61 -5.43
C LEU A 33 -9.90 18.06 -5.53
N GLY A 34 -10.87 17.19 -5.27
CA GLY A 34 -12.30 17.46 -5.43
C GLY A 34 -12.77 17.46 -6.89
N GLU A 35 -11.87 17.18 -7.85
CA GLU A 35 -12.20 17.21 -9.28
C GLU A 35 -13.05 16.03 -9.75
N TRP A 36 -13.12 14.96 -8.97
CA TRP A 36 -14.01 13.82 -9.25
C TRP A 36 -15.48 14.26 -9.34
N GLU A 37 -15.91 15.16 -8.45
CA GLU A 37 -17.30 15.61 -8.44
C GLU A 37 -17.64 16.51 -9.64
N ASN A 38 -16.65 17.17 -10.21
CA ASN A 38 -16.80 18.02 -11.39
C ASN A 38 -16.95 17.22 -12.70
N LEU A 39 -16.63 15.92 -12.70
CA LEU A 39 -16.81 15.06 -13.86
C LEU A 39 -18.30 14.74 -14.08
N ASN A 40 -18.72 14.70 -15.35
CA ASN A 40 -20.04 14.20 -15.69
C ASN A 40 -20.13 12.66 -15.53
N ASN A 41 -21.35 12.13 -15.56
CA ASN A 41 -21.56 10.70 -15.33
C ASN A 41 -20.91 9.81 -16.39
N GLU A 42 -20.84 10.25 -17.65
CA GLU A 42 -20.17 9.51 -18.72
C GLU A 42 -18.67 9.38 -18.45
N GLN A 43 -18.01 10.47 -18.10
CA GLN A 43 -16.59 10.50 -17.73
C GLN A 43 -16.30 9.62 -16.49
N LYS A 44 -17.15 9.72 -15.46
CA LYS A 44 -17.06 8.87 -14.26
C LYS A 44 -17.17 7.38 -14.61
N ASN A 45 -18.17 7.01 -15.42
CA ASN A 45 -18.38 5.62 -15.84
C ASN A 45 -17.22 5.12 -16.70
N GLU A 46 -16.78 5.91 -17.68
CA GLU A 46 -15.65 5.57 -18.55
C GLU A 46 -14.37 5.23 -17.75
N TRP A 47 -14.09 6.00 -16.69
CA TRP A 47 -12.93 5.73 -15.84
C TRP A 47 -13.08 4.45 -15.04
N VAL A 48 -14.26 4.24 -14.43
CA VAL A 48 -14.58 3.02 -13.67
C VAL A 48 -14.51 1.78 -14.56
N GLU A 49 -15.11 1.82 -15.75
CA GLU A 49 -15.05 0.74 -16.74
C GLU A 49 -13.61 0.44 -17.18
N TYR A 50 -12.80 1.49 -17.38
CA TYR A 50 -11.40 1.33 -17.73
C TYR A 50 -10.63 0.62 -16.63
N ILE A 51 -10.76 1.01 -15.36
CA ILE A 51 -10.12 0.31 -14.24
C ILE A 51 -10.66 -1.13 -14.15
N ASN A 52 -11.98 -1.33 -14.23
CA ASN A 52 -12.60 -2.66 -14.17
C ASN A 52 -12.17 -3.56 -15.33
N SER A 53 -11.78 -3.01 -16.49
CA SER A 53 -11.27 -3.78 -17.62
C SER A 53 -10.00 -4.58 -17.31
N PHE A 54 -9.26 -4.20 -16.29
CA PHE A 54 -8.09 -4.94 -15.79
C PHE A 54 -8.44 -6.10 -14.86
N GLN A 55 -9.70 -6.26 -14.48
CA GLN A 55 -10.15 -7.38 -13.66
C GLN A 55 -10.20 -8.66 -14.49
N LYS A 56 -9.16 -9.49 -14.38
CA LYS A 56 -8.94 -10.67 -15.22
C LYS A 56 -8.71 -11.93 -14.40
N ASN A 57 -9.10 -13.06 -14.95
CA ASN A 57 -8.79 -14.36 -14.39
C ASN A 57 -7.57 -14.95 -15.09
N TYR A 58 -6.45 -14.95 -14.38
CA TYR A 58 -5.21 -15.58 -14.82
C TYR A 58 -4.93 -16.83 -14.00
N LYS A 59 -4.30 -17.83 -14.63
CA LYS A 59 -3.87 -19.05 -13.93
C LYS A 59 -2.92 -18.69 -12.80
N LYS A 60 -3.11 -19.30 -11.64
CA LYS A 60 -2.31 -19.11 -10.41
C LYS A 60 -2.51 -17.75 -9.70
N LEU A 61 -3.47 -16.96 -10.08
CA LEU A 61 -3.85 -15.74 -9.37
C LEU A 61 -5.22 -15.89 -8.73
N PRO A 62 -5.48 -15.17 -7.64
CA PRO A 62 -6.81 -15.12 -7.04
C PRO A 62 -7.86 -14.69 -8.06
N LYS A 63 -9.07 -15.21 -7.92
CA LYS A 63 -10.16 -14.95 -8.85
C LYS A 63 -10.53 -13.47 -8.85
N ASN A 64 -10.71 -12.92 -10.05
CA ASN A 64 -11.08 -11.53 -10.29
C ASN A 64 -10.03 -10.51 -9.79
N SER A 65 -8.74 -10.87 -9.78
CA SER A 65 -7.64 -9.94 -9.54
C SER A 65 -7.59 -8.85 -10.60
N TYR A 66 -7.15 -7.67 -10.21
CA TYR A 66 -6.78 -6.60 -11.13
C TYR A 66 -5.34 -6.82 -11.60
N VAL A 67 -5.15 -6.93 -12.90
CA VAL A 67 -3.86 -7.36 -13.47
C VAL A 67 -3.54 -6.53 -14.70
N ASP A 68 -2.47 -5.76 -14.63
CA ASP A 68 -1.89 -5.19 -15.84
C ASP A 68 -1.16 -6.29 -16.62
N LYS A 69 -1.52 -6.44 -17.90
CA LYS A 69 -0.94 -7.49 -18.76
C LYS A 69 0.58 -7.40 -18.86
N VAL A 70 1.13 -6.20 -18.85
CA VAL A 70 2.58 -5.98 -18.92
C VAL A 70 3.27 -6.52 -17.67
N VAL A 71 2.68 -6.30 -16.49
CA VAL A 71 3.17 -6.83 -15.22
C VAL A 71 3.08 -8.35 -15.22
N TYR A 72 1.95 -8.90 -15.67
CA TYR A 72 1.78 -10.35 -15.82
C TYR A 72 2.83 -10.97 -16.73
N ASP A 73 3.02 -10.41 -17.92
CA ASP A 73 3.99 -10.90 -18.92
C ASP A 73 5.43 -10.81 -18.39
N PHE A 74 5.78 -9.70 -17.70
CA PHE A 74 7.10 -9.53 -17.08
C PHE A 74 7.43 -10.65 -16.08
N TYR A 75 6.50 -10.97 -15.19
CA TYR A 75 6.72 -12.01 -14.19
C TYR A 75 6.63 -13.43 -14.76
N ASN A 76 5.89 -13.66 -15.84
CA ASN A 76 5.76 -14.98 -16.47
C ASN A 76 6.77 -15.22 -17.60
N ASN A 77 7.54 -14.20 -18.01
CA ASN A 77 8.64 -14.38 -18.95
C ASN A 77 9.81 -15.09 -18.27
N ASN A 78 9.91 -16.39 -18.49
CA ASN A 78 10.92 -17.25 -17.90
C ASN A 78 12.19 -17.26 -18.76
N THR A 79 13.16 -16.42 -18.42
CA THR A 79 14.51 -16.55 -18.97
C THR A 79 15.27 -17.64 -18.21
N PHE A 80 16.18 -18.35 -18.90
CA PHE A 80 17.04 -19.37 -18.28
C PHE A 80 17.80 -18.81 -17.06
N ARG A 81 18.31 -17.58 -17.16
CA ARG A 81 18.98 -16.87 -16.06
C ARG A 81 18.05 -16.57 -14.89
N GLY A 82 16.77 -16.28 -15.16
CA GLY A 82 15.76 -16.05 -14.12
C GLY A 82 15.43 -17.34 -13.36
N LEU A 83 15.22 -18.43 -14.09
CA LEU A 83 14.95 -19.76 -13.51
C LEU A 83 16.10 -20.25 -12.64
N SER A 84 17.36 -20.10 -13.10
CA SER A 84 18.53 -20.51 -12.32
C SER A 84 18.69 -19.68 -11.03
N LYS A 85 18.41 -18.37 -11.06
CA LYS A 85 18.41 -17.51 -9.88
C LYS A 85 17.33 -17.92 -8.88
N ASP A 86 16.12 -18.20 -9.34
CA ASP A 86 15.03 -18.63 -8.46
C ASP A 86 15.30 -20.00 -7.85
N TYR A 87 15.90 -20.92 -8.60
CA TYR A 87 16.33 -22.21 -8.06
C TYR A 87 17.40 -22.02 -6.98
N LEU A 88 18.41 -21.19 -7.21
CA LEU A 88 19.44 -20.87 -6.22
C LEU A 88 18.82 -20.25 -4.95
N LYS A 89 17.92 -19.30 -5.07
CA LYS A 89 17.20 -18.69 -3.94
C LYS A 89 16.42 -19.73 -3.13
N LYS A 90 15.71 -20.63 -3.81
CA LYS A 90 14.97 -21.73 -3.14
C LYS A 90 15.90 -22.65 -2.37
N THR A 91 17.05 -22.99 -2.94
CA THR A 91 18.07 -23.84 -2.29
C THR A 91 18.67 -23.12 -1.07
N LEU A 92 19.01 -21.84 -1.20
CA LEU A 92 19.55 -21.04 -0.09
C LEU A 92 18.55 -20.83 1.03
N ASN A 93 17.24 -20.77 0.74
CA ASN A 93 16.18 -20.66 1.75
C ASN A 93 15.99 -21.93 2.61
N ILE A 94 16.71 -23.02 2.32
CA ILE A 94 16.79 -24.20 3.21
C ILE A 94 17.67 -23.88 4.42
N ILE A 95 18.59 -22.92 4.30
CA ILE A 95 19.48 -22.51 5.39
C ILE A 95 18.68 -21.62 6.35
N PRO A 96 18.66 -21.92 7.67
CA PRO A 96 17.98 -21.09 8.65
C PRO A 96 18.43 -19.62 8.56
N ASN A 97 17.48 -18.70 8.73
CA ASN A 97 17.67 -17.24 8.65
C ASN A 97 17.97 -16.65 7.25
N LEU A 98 18.07 -17.46 6.20
CA LEU A 98 18.09 -16.95 4.84
C LEU A 98 16.66 -16.96 4.27
N ASN A 99 16.19 -15.81 3.84
CA ASN A 99 14.83 -15.67 3.28
C ASN A 99 14.87 -14.81 2.02
N TYR A 100 15.33 -15.40 0.93
CA TYR A 100 15.37 -14.75 -0.38
C TYR A 100 14.01 -14.82 -1.06
N GLU A 101 13.48 -13.67 -1.43
CA GLU A 101 12.21 -13.59 -2.12
C GLU A 101 12.33 -14.10 -3.57
N ILE A 102 11.57 -15.15 -3.90
CA ILE A 102 11.50 -15.73 -5.25
C ILE A 102 10.53 -14.95 -6.14
N LYS A 103 10.69 -15.08 -7.46
CA LYS A 103 9.89 -14.37 -8.47
C LYS A 103 8.38 -14.58 -8.32
N ASP A 104 7.94 -15.79 -7.98
CA ASP A 104 6.51 -16.11 -7.75
C ASP A 104 5.94 -15.33 -6.56
N THR A 105 6.69 -15.22 -5.47
CA THR A 105 6.26 -14.44 -4.30
C THR A 105 6.19 -12.95 -4.63
N GLN A 106 7.19 -12.40 -5.34
CA GLN A 106 7.20 -11.02 -5.79
C GLN A 106 5.99 -10.72 -6.69
N PHE A 107 5.71 -11.64 -7.61
CA PHE A 107 4.55 -11.53 -8.51
C PHE A 107 3.23 -11.47 -7.75
N LYS A 108 3.00 -12.40 -6.82
CA LYS A 108 1.79 -12.41 -5.99
C LYS A 108 1.63 -11.13 -5.17
N LYS A 109 2.72 -10.62 -4.60
CA LYS A 109 2.72 -9.36 -3.86
C LYS A 109 2.39 -8.16 -4.76
N ALA A 110 2.96 -8.11 -5.96
CA ALA A 110 2.68 -7.05 -6.93
C ALA A 110 1.20 -7.05 -7.34
N ILE A 111 0.65 -8.20 -7.71
CA ILE A 111 -0.77 -8.33 -8.07
C ILE A 111 -1.69 -8.01 -6.91
N ASN A 112 -1.34 -8.43 -5.69
CA ASN A 112 -2.10 -8.08 -4.49
C ASN A 112 -2.11 -6.56 -4.25
N ALA A 113 -0.97 -5.89 -4.45
CA ALA A 113 -0.87 -4.43 -4.31
C ALA A 113 -1.70 -3.69 -5.37
N GLU A 114 -1.63 -4.10 -6.65
CA GLU A 114 -2.44 -3.52 -7.73
C GLU A 114 -3.93 -3.75 -7.50
N THR A 115 -4.32 -4.97 -7.12
CA THR A 115 -5.71 -5.32 -6.83
C THR A 115 -6.24 -4.50 -5.66
N LYS A 116 -5.50 -4.42 -4.54
CA LYS A 116 -5.86 -3.57 -3.40
C LYS A 116 -6.00 -2.11 -3.82
N GLN A 117 -5.06 -1.61 -4.61
CA GLN A 117 -5.07 -0.22 -5.07
C GLN A 117 -6.30 0.07 -5.92
N ALA A 118 -6.66 -0.80 -6.87
CA ALA A 118 -7.84 -0.63 -7.72
C ALA A 118 -9.14 -0.64 -6.89
N ILE A 119 -9.32 -1.65 -6.04
CA ILE A 119 -10.49 -1.78 -5.16
C ILE A 119 -10.64 -0.57 -4.24
N ALA A 120 -9.55 -0.19 -3.54
CA ALA A 120 -9.58 0.95 -2.63
C ALA A 120 -9.90 2.27 -3.35
N THR A 121 -9.38 2.46 -4.56
CA THR A 121 -9.62 3.69 -5.33
C THR A 121 -11.08 3.76 -5.82
N LEU A 122 -11.65 2.64 -6.28
CA LEU A 122 -13.05 2.58 -6.68
C LEU A 122 -13.99 2.85 -5.49
N ASP A 123 -13.72 2.22 -4.33
CA ASP A 123 -14.53 2.43 -3.11
C ASP A 123 -14.47 3.90 -2.64
N GLN A 124 -13.29 4.53 -2.68
CA GLN A 124 -13.13 5.95 -2.30
C GLN A 124 -13.97 6.92 -3.13
N VAL A 125 -14.22 6.60 -4.39
CA VAL A 125 -15.07 7.43 -5.28
C VAL A 125 -16.53 6.95 -5.31
N GLY A 126 -16.96 6.11 -4.36
CA GLY A 126 -18.32 5.58 -4.27
C GLY A 126 -18.68 4.63 -5.41
N ARG A 127 -17.71 3.91 -5.95
CA ARG A 127 -17.87 2.92 -7.02
C ARG A 127 -17.35 1.57 -6.57
N SER A 128 -17.70 0.52 -7.30
CA SER A 128 -17.31 -0.86 -6.96
C SER A 128 -16.64 -1.56 -8.12
N SER A 129 -15.94 -2.64 -7.79
CA SER A 129 -15.45 -3.62 -8.76
C SER A 129 -16.61 -4.26 -9.51
N GLU A 130 -16.44 -4.53 -10.81
CA GLU A 130 -17.44 -5.26 -11.63
C GLU A 130 -17.72 -6.65 -11.04
N LYS A 131 -16.68 -7.32 -10.56
CA LYS A 131 -16.76 -8.65 -9.95
C LYS A 131 -16.11 -8.64 -8.58
N LEU A 132 -16.71 -9.33 -7.63
CA LEU A 132 -16.16 -9.48 -6.29
C LEU A 132 -14.77 -10.14 -6.37
N PHE A 133 -13.76 -9.49 -5.85
CA PHE A 133 -12.43 -10.08 -5.68
C PHE A 133 -12.46 -11.09 -4.54
N LEU A 134 -11.96 -12.29 -4.81
CA LEU A 134 -11.88 -13.37 -3.83
C LEU A 134 -10.40 -13.65 -3.53
N PRO A 135 -9.85 -13.13 -2.42
CA PRO A 135 -8.49 -13.46 -2.02
C PRO A 135 -8.36 -14.95 -1.71
N ASP A 136 -7.18 -15.54 -1.99
CA ASP A 136 -6.89 -16.94 -1.65
C ASP A 136 -7.01 -17.21 -0.13
N ILE A 137 -6.91 -16.15 0.68
CA ILE A 137 -6.98 -16.20 2.14
C ILE A 137 -8.27 -15.48 2.58
N SER A 138 -9.36 -16.22 2.66
CA SER A 138 -10.67 -15.69 3.06
C SER A 138 -11.17 -16.24 4.40
N ARG A 139 -10.69 -17.45 4.82
CA ARG A 139 -11.07 -18.02 6.10
C ARG A 139 -10.22 -17.42 7.23
N SER A 140 -10.84 -17.17 8.37
CA SER A 140 -10.18 -16.54 9.55
C SER A 140 -8.92 -17.28 10.01
N GLU A 141 -8.95 -18.61 10.03
CA GLU A 141 -7.77 -19.42 10.42
C GLU A 141 -6.60 -19.28 9.43
N ASP A 142 -6.89 -19.27 8.13
CA ASP A 142 -5.88 -19.14 7.10
C ASP A 142 -5.31 -17.71 7.09
N MET A 143 -6.16 -16.72 7.37
CA MET A 143 -5.76 -15.32 7.51
C MET A 143 -4.82 -15.12 8.69
N LYS A 144 -5.15 -15.68 9.86
CA LYS A 144 -4.29 -15.63 11.02
C LYS A 144 -2.94 -16.32 10.77
N LYS A 145 -2.93 -17.53 10.19
CA LYS A 145 -1.70 -18.25 9.83
C LYS A 145 -0.85 -17.45 8.85
N TYR A 146 -1.48 -16.80 7.88
CA TYR A 146 -0.78 -15.95 6.93
C TYR A 146 -0.13 -14.74 7.62
N LEU A 147 -0.87 -14.01 8.47
CA LEU A 147 -0.35 -12.89 9.23
C LEU A 147 0.81 -13.30 10.14
N ASP A 148 0.71 -14.48 10.79
CA ASP A 148 1.77 -15.03 11.64
C ASP A 148 3.02 -15.45 10.83
N SER A 149 2.86 -15.77 9.56
CA SER A 149 3.97 -16.13 8.66
C SER A 149 4.73 -14.90 8.11
N LEU A 150 4.20 -13.70 8.29
CA LEU A 150 4.85 -12.47 7.85
C LEU A 150 6.03 -12.11 8.76
N ASN A 151 7.08 -11.56 8.16
CA ASN A 151 8.24 -11.07 8.92
C ASN A 151 7.96 -9.69 9.52
N TRP A 152 7.47 -9.66 10.76
CA TRP A 152 7.13 -8.42 11.46
C TRP A 152 8.34 -7.64 12.02
N SER A 153 9.58 -8.11 11.81
CA SER A 153 10.77 -7.27 11.95
C SER A 153 10.94 -6.31 10.75
N LYS A 154 10.13 -6.51 9.69
CA LYS A 154 10.02 -5.64 8.51
C LYS A 154 8.58 -5.14 8.37
N PRO A 155 8.11 -4.30 9.31
CA PRO A 155 6.71 -3.91 9.40
C PRO A 155 6.21 -3.13 8.18
N TRP A 156 7.07 -2.45 7.43
CA TRP A 156 6.67 -1.80 6.19
C TRP A 156 6.10 -2.79 5.16
N THR A 157 6.83 -3.89 4.94
CA THR A 157 6.39 -4.95 4.01
C THR A 157 5.21 -5.75 4.56
N SER A 158 5.28 -6.16 5.83
CA SER A 158 4.23 -6.97 6.48
C SER A 158 2.95 -6.16 6.68
N GLY A 159 3.07 -4.91 7.09
CA GLY A 159 1.95 -3.98 7.23
C GLY A 159 1.24 -3.70 5.90
N ALA A 160 1.96 -3.68 4.77
CA ALA A 160 1.33 -3.54 3.46
C ALA A 160 0.42 -4.73 3.11
N GLN A 161 0.80 -5.96 3.52
CA GLN A 161 -0.06 -7.14 3.35
C GLN A 161 -1.26 -7.10 4.30
N TYR A 162 -1.05 -6.71 5.56
CA TYR A 162 -2.11 -6.49 6.53
C TYR A 162 -3.13 -5.45 6.02
N ALA A 163 -2.67 -4.29 5.56
CA ALA A 163 -3.54 -3.24 5.01
C ALA A 163 -4.37 -3.74 3.81
N SER A 164 -3.82 -4.63 2.98
CA SER A 164 -4.56 -5.22 1.87
C SER A 164 -5.72 -6.08 2.36
N LEU A 165 -5.50 -6.89 3.39
CA LEU A 165 -6.57 -7.69 4.01
C LEU A 165 -7.65 -6.82 4.64
N CYS A 166 -7.27 -5.70 5.28
CA CYS A 166 -8.22 -4.75 5.85
C CYS A 166 -9.13 -4.14 4.77
N VAL A 167 -8.55 -3.72 3.63
CA VAL A 167 -9.33 -3.20 2.49
C VAL A 167 -10.30 -4.25 1.98
N TYR A 168 -9.83 -5.48 1.75
CA TYR A 168 -10.69 -6.57 1.25
C TYR A 168 -11.82 -6.90 2.21
N SER A 169 -11.51 -7.00 3.51
CA SER A 169 -12.49 -7.27 4.55
C SER A 169 -13.54 -6.17 4.64
N LYS A 170 -13.13 -4.89 4.49
CA LYS A 170 -14.06 -3.75 4.48
C LYS A 170 -14.98 -3.78 3.26
N VAL A 171 -14.43 -3.95 2.06
CA VAL A 171 -15.19 -3.86 0.80
C VAL A 171 -16.07 -5.09 0.59
N ASN A 172 -15.61 -6.26 1.02
CA ASN A 172 -16.39 -7.50 0.95
C ASN A 172 -17.39 -7.66 2.12
N GLU A 173 -17.36 -6.74 3.10
CA GLU A 173 -18.19 -6.80 4.32
C GLU A 173 -18.10 -8.14 5.04
N ASP A 174 -16.92 -8.76 5.01
CA ASP A 174 -16.71 -10.07 5.60
C ASP A 174 -16.56 -10.03 7.14
N SER A 175 -16.62 -11.21 7.77
CA SER A 175 -16.54 -11.37 9.23
C SER A 175 -15.14 -11.20 9.81
N ASN A 176 -14.11 -10.97 8.99
CA ASN A 176 -12.72 -10.95 9.44
C ASN A 176 -12.26 -9.61 10.02
N LYS A 177 -13.10 -8.56 9.99
CA LYS A 177 -12.74 -7.23 10.52
C LYS A 177 -12.21 -7.31 11.95
N GLN A 178 -12.96 -7.98 12.84
CA GLN A 178 -12.57 -8.08 14.25
C GLN A 178 -11.26 -8.84 14.41
N LEU A 179 -11.04 -9.92 13.66
CA LEU A 179 -9.77 -10.66 13.67
C LEU A 179 -8.59 -9.76 13.30
N LEU A 180 -8.76 -8.89 12.29
CA LEU A 180 -7.71 -7.98 11.84
C LEU A 180 -7.42 -6.90 12.89
N VAL A 181 -8.45 -6.34 13.54
CA VAL A 181 -8.28 -5.41 14.65
C VAL A 181 -7.58 -6.11 15.82
N ASP A 182 -8.03 -7.30 16.24
CA ASP A 182 -7.42 -8.06 17.33
C ASP A 182 -5.96 -8.43 17.02
N TYR A 183 -5.65 -8.70 15.74
CA TYR A 183 -4.28 -8.98 15.34
C TYR A 183 -3.37 -7.76 15.50
N SER A 184 -3.85 -6.55 15.26
CA SER A 184 -3.08 -5.33 15.49
C SER A 184 -2.71 -5.14 16.97
N ASN A 185 -3.56 -5.60 17.92
CA ASN A 185 -3.28 -5.59 19.35
C ASN A 185 -2.06 -6.44 19.71
N LEU A 186 -1.79 -7.50 18.93
CA LEU A 186 -0.63 -8.39 19.12
C LEU A 186 0.68 -7.81 18.55
N LEU A 187 0.58 -6.77 17.74
CA LEU A 187 1.71 -6.15 17.05
C LEU A 187 2.15 -4.84 17.72
N VAL A 188 1.25 -4.18 18.42
CA VAL A 188 1.53 -2.85 18.95
C VAL A 188 2.64 -2.91 20.01
N ASN A 189 3.62 -2.02 19.86
CA ASN A 189 4.68 -1.82 20.81
C ASN A 189 4.34 -0.59 21.70
N GLU A 190 4.24 -0.81 23.00
CA GLU A 190 3.82 0.22 23.97
C GLU A 190 4.80 1.38 24.15
N GLU A 191 6.08 1.19 23.79
CA GLU A 191 7.09 2.24 23.91
C GLU A 191 7.05 3.21 22.74
N THR A 192 6.83 2.69 21.52
CA THR A 192 6.86 3.47 20.28
C THR A 192 5.47 3.82 19.75
N GLY A 193 4.44 3.08 20.16
CA GLY A 193 3.09 3.13 19.57
C GLY A 193 2.97 2.53 18.18
N SER A 194 4.06 1.97 17.63
CA SER A 194 4.09 1.34 16.31
C SER A 194 3.83 -0.17 16.38
N TYR A 195 3.81 -0.85 15.23
CA TYR A 195 3.31 -2.22 15.07
C TYR A 195 4.37 -3.14 14.49
N TYR A 196 4.97 -3.98 15.34
CA TYR A 196 5.99 -4.97 14.97
C TYR A 196 6.16 -6.03 16.06
N LYS A 197 6.78 -7.19 15.77
CA LYS A 197 7.06 -8.23 16.78
C LYS A 197 8.50 -8.21 17.27
N GLU A 198 9.46 -7.99 16.38
CA GLU A 198 10.88 -7.86 16.69
C GLU A 198 11.31 -6.45 16.33
N THR A 199 12.14 -5.82 17.17
CA THR A 199 12.56 -4.43 16.97
C THR A 199 13.25 -4.27 15.62
N PRO A 200 12.70 -3.47 14.70
CA PRO A 200 13.35 -3.19 13.44
C PRO A 200 14.69 -2.44 13.63
N ASN A 201 15.64 -2.69 12.74
CA ASN A 201 16.98 -2.14 12.84
C ASN A 201 17.05 -0.63 12.54
N HIS A 202 15.98 -0.02 12.03
CA HIS A 202 15.99 1.38 11.60
C HIS A 202 14.66 2.08 11.92
N PRO A 203 14.69 3.33 12.47
CA PRO A 203 13.48 4.11 12.76
C PRO A 203 12.54 4.30 11.57
N ARG A 204 13.10 4.43 10.36
CA ARG A 204 12.34 4.49 9.10
C ARG A 204 11.40 3.30 8.95
N GLU A 205 11.88 2.08 9.22
CA GLU A 205 11.07 0.86 9.10
C GLU A 205 9.89 0.87 10.09
N ILE A 206 10.11 1.44 11.29
CA ILE A 206 9.08 1.58 12.33
C ILE A 206 7.99 2.57 11.90
N ILE A 207 8.37 3.75 11.39
CA ILE A 207 7.41 4.79 10.98
C ILE A 207 6.64 4.36 9.72
N ASN A 208 7.34 3.86 8.70
CA ASN A 208 6.71 3.42 7.46
C ASN A 208 5.83 2.18 7.69
N GLY A 209 6.23 1.29 8.60
CA GLY A 209 5.43 0.17 9.06
C GLY A 209 4.15 0.60 9.77
N ALA A 210 4.26 1.60 10.67
CA ALA A 210 3.11 2.20 11.32
C ALA A 210 2.12 2.74 10.29
N MET A 211 2.58 3.51 9.30
CA MET A 211 1.71 4.04 8.24
C MET A 211 0.90 2.93 7.56
N LYS A 212 1.54 1.80 7.24
CA LYS A 212 0.84 0.68 6.60
C LYS A 212 -0.25 0.09 7.49
N VAL A 213 0.05 -0.16 8.77
CA VAL A 213 -0.94 -0.71 9.70
C VAL A 213 -2.05 0.30 9.96
N LEU A 214 -1.71 1.58 10.20
CA LEU A 214 -2.70 2.64 10.41
C LEU A 214 -3.63 2.82 9.19
N SER A 215 -3.11 2.69 7.97
CA SER A 215 -3.97 2.73 6.79
C SER A 215 -4.96 1.56 6.76
N GLY A 216 -4.57 0.38 7.24
CA GLY A 216 -5.48 -0.75 7.40
C GLY A 216 -6.54 -0.51 8.47
N LEU A 217 -6.13 -0.02 9.65
CA LEU A 217 -7.05 0.33 10.74
C LEU A 217 -8.05 1.41 10.32
N ASP A 218 -7.60 2.39 9.53
CA ASP A 218 -8.48 3.43 8.96
C ASP A 218 -9.60 2.83 8.11
N TRP A 219 -9.27 1.89 7.21
CA TRP A 219 -10.26 1.17 6.42
C TRP A 219 -11.27 0.40 7.29
N LEU A 220 -10.86 -0.12 8.43
CA LEU A 220 -11.73 -0.84 9.37
C LEU A 220 -12.52 0.09 10.30
N GLY A 221 -12.21 1.39 10.31
CA GLY A 221 -12.77 2.36 11.26
C GLY A 221 -12.31 2.09 12.70
N ALA A 222 -11.10 1.56 12.88
CA ALA A 222 -10.53 1.21 14.18
C ALA A 222 -9.55 2.28 14.68
N ASP A 223 -9.51 2.42 16.02
CA ASP A 223 -8.65 3.37 16.69
C ASP A 223 -7.16 2.96 16.70
N ILE A 224 -6.29 3.95 16.84
CA ILE A 224 -4.85 3.79 17.07
C ILE A 224 -4.63 3.53 18.56
N HIS A 225 -3.80 2.55 18.91
CA HIS A 225 -3.63 2.13 20.31
C HIS A 225 -2.90 3.17 21.20
N TYR A 226 -1.79 3.73 20.71
CA TYR A 226 -0.95 4.66 21.46
C TYR A 226 -0.56 5.88 20.59
N PRO A 227 -1.53 6.74 20.17
CA PRO A 227 -1.25 7.84 19.26
C PRO A 227 -0.22 8.83 19.80
N GLU A 228 -0.22 9.09 21.10
CA GLU A 228 0.75 10.02 21.74
C GLU A 228 2.18 9.47 21.74
N LYS A 229 2.34 8.17 21.98
CA LYS A 229 3.65 7.51 21.90
C LYS A 229 4.21 7.53 20.47
N LEU A 230 3.31 7.31 19.50
CA LEU A 230 3.69 7.31 18.09
C LEU A 230 4.05 8.73 17.62
N ILE A 231 3.35 9.77 18.08
CA ILE A 231 3.73 11.18 17.86
C ILE A 231 5.13 11.44 18.43
N ASP A 232 5.38 11.08 19.67
CA ASP A 232 6.69 11.26 20.32
C ASP A 232 7.80 10.53 19.56
N TYR A 233 7.54 9.31 19.11
CA TYR A 233 8.49 8.55 18.33
C TYR A 233 8.80 9.23 16.99
N CYS A 234 7.79 9.67 16.27
CA CYS A 234 7.92 10.39 15.01
C CYS A 234 8.73 11.68 15.17
N ILE A 235 8.44 12.50 16.18
CA ILE A 235 9.14 13.76 16.42
C ILE A 235 10.63 13.54 16.68
N ARG A 236 10.99 12.52 17.46
CA ARG A 236 12.39 12.18 17.75
C ARG A 236 13.14 11.57 16.57
N ASN A 237 12.43 11.02 15.59
CA ASN A 237 12.99 10.25 14.48
C ASN A 237 12.53 10.80 13.12
N LYS A 238 12.52 12.15 12.97
CA LYS A 238 12.12 12.78 11.70
C LYS A 238 12.94 12.20 10.54
N PRO A 239 12.31 11.68 9.47
CA PRO A 239 13.01 11.13 8.33
C PRO A 239 13.69 12.23 7.51
N VAL A 240 14.63 11.85 6.67
CA VAL A 240 15.13 12.71 5.60
C VAL A 240 14.03 12.91 4.56
N THR A 241 14.02 14.07 3.90
CA THR A 241 13.01 14.40 2.89
C THR A 241 13.32 13.69 1.57
N GLU A 242 13.20 12.35 1.56
CA GLU A 242 13.47 11.53 0.39
C GLU A 242 12.35 10.50 0.17
N GLY A 243 11.96 10.34 -1.08
CA GLY A 243 10.99 9.34 -1.52
C GLY A 243 9.65 9.40 -0.78
N CYS A 244 9.12 8.23 -0.40
CA CYS A 244 7.84 8.13 0.29
C CYS A 244 7.92 8.37 1.82
N ASP A 245 9.11 8.50 2.40
CA ASP A 245 9.28 8.58 3.85
C ASP A 245 8.58 9.80 4.45
N ILE A 246 8.65 10.94 3.78
CA ILE A 246 7.97 12.16 4.23
C ILE A 246 6.44 12.00 4.19
N VAL A 247 5.91 11.29 3.19
CA VAL A 247 4.47 11.04 3.06
C VAL A 247 4.00 10.09 4.16
N ASP A 248 4.73 9.00 4.39
CA ASP A 248 4.43 8.02 5.43
C ASP A 248 4.46 8.69 6.82
N TYR A 249 5.45 9.51 7.08
CA TYR A 249 5.63 10.28 8.31
C TYR A 249 4.49 11.27 8.56
N VAL A 250 4.15 12.09 7.57
CA VAL A 250 3.05 13.07 7.67
C VAL A 250 1.71 12.35 7.88
N TYR A 251 1.48 11.24 7.16
CA TYR A 251 0.25 10.46 7.32
C TYR A 251 0.11 9.89 8.74
N VAL A 252 1.17 9.34 9.32
CA VAL A 252 1.17 8.82 10.70
C VAL A 252 0.79 9.92 11.69
N LEU A 253 1.45 11.08 11.61
CA LEU A 253 1.15 12.20 12.49
C LEU A 253 -0.28 12.73 12.32
N TYR A 254 -0.75 12.85 11.06
CA TYR A 254 -2.11 13.26 10.74
C TYR A 254 -3.15 12.31 11.37
N ARG A 255 -2.95 11.00 11.23
CA ARG A 255 -3.86 9.99 11.79
C ARG A 255 -3.88 10.03 13.32
N CYS A 256 -2.72 10.22 13.96
CA CYS A 256 -2.65 10.35 15.42
C CYS A 256 -3.38 11.60 15.91
N LEU A 257 -3.28 12.75 15.23
CA LEU A 257 -3.98 13.97 15.60
C LEU A 257 -5.51 13.87 15.46
N GLN A 258 -6.04 12.88 14.79
CA GLN A 258 -7.49 12.63 14.77
C GLN A 258 -8.02 12.05 16.08
N GLN A 259 -7.14 11.54 16.95
CA GLN A 259 -7.52 10.92 18.23
C GLN A 259 -6.97 11.66 19.46
N THR A 260 -6.01 12.58 19.30
CA THR A 260 -5.40 13.32 20.42
C THR A 260 -4.93 14.71 19.99
N ASP A 261 -4.96 15.67 20.89
CA ASP A 261 -4.35 16.99 20.72
C ASP A 261 -2.90 17.05 21.27
N PHE A 262 -2.32 15.90 21.62
CA PHE A 262 -0.97 15.83 22.17
C PHE A 262 0.05 16.41 21.17
N LYS A 263 0.85 17.38 21.62
CA LYS A 263 1.84 18.09 20.81
C LYS A 263 1.32 18.64 19.46
N LYS A 264 0.03 18.94 19.36
CA LYS A 264 -0.63 19.39 18.13
C LYS A 264 0.09 20.57 17.47
N LYS A 265 0.53 21.57 18.24
CA LYS A 265 1.23 22.74 17.69
C LYS A 265 2.55 22.34 17.03
N GLU A 266 3.31 21.43 17.66
CA GLU A 266 4.58 20.92 17.13
C GLU A 266 4.36 20.11 15.86
N VAL A 267 3.33 19.26 15.83
CA VAL A 267 2.97 18.48 14.64
C VAL A 267 2.51 19.38 13.49
N LEU A 268 1.71 20.42 13.75
CA LEU A 268 1.33 21.38 12.72
C LEU A 268 2.55 22.13 12.14
N GLN A 269 3.52 22.49 12.96
CA GLN A 269 4.77 23.06 12.47
C GLN A 269 5.55 22.08 11.58
N ILE A 270 5.55 20.79 11.93
CA ILE A 270 6.15 19.75 11.08
C ILE A 270 5.45 19.66 9.71
N PHE A 271 4.13 19.82 9.66
CA PHE A 271 3.41 19.84 8.38
C PHE A 271 3.79 21.04 7.53
N ASP A 272 3.87 22.24 8.11
CA ASP A 272 4.31 23.44 7.40
C ASP A 272 5.74 23.32 6.86
N ASP A 273 6.66 22.79 7.68
CA ASP A 273 8.04 22.53 7.29
C ASP A 273 8.11 21.51 6.14
N SER A 274 7.31 20.44 6.21
CA SER A 274 7.24 19.40 5.19
C SER A 274 6.73 19.94 3.85
N ILE A 275 5.71 20.81 3.87
CA ILE A 275 5.20 21.50 2.67
C ILE A 275 6.30 22.36 2.07
N ASN A 276 7.04 23.13 2.89
CA ASN A 276 8.12 23.97 2.42
C ASN A 276 9.28 23.16 1.81
N ASP A 277 9.60 22.00 2.38
CA ASP A 277 10.61 21.08 1.84
C ASP A 277 10.15 20.49 0.49
N ILE A 278 8.90 20.05 0.38
CA ILE A 278 8.33 19.55 -0.88
C ILE A 278 8.35 20.65 -1.96
N ARG A 279 7.99 21.91 -1.61
CA ARG A 279 8.03 23.03 -2.56
C ARG A 279 9.41 23.26 -3.19
N LYS A 280 10.49 23.00 -2.47
CA LYS A 280 11.88 23.10 -2.99
C LYS A 280 12.18 22.06 -4.07
N LEU A 281 11.42 20.97 -4.12
CA LEU A 281 11.56 19.92 -5.15
C LEU A 281 10.82 20.24 -6.45
N TYR A 282 10.07 21.36 -6.48
CA TYR A 282 9.33 21.76 -7.68
C TYR A 282 10.24 22.41 -8.71
N TYR A 283 10.29 21.84 -9.90
CA TYR A 283 11.03 22.35 -11.04
C TYR A 283 10.14 23.22 -11.92
N THR A 284 10.27 24.56 -11.80
CA THR A 284 9.43 25.54 -12.51
C THR A 284 9.51 25.42 -14.02
N ASN A 285 10.69 25.10 -14.57
CA ASN A 285 10.91 24.89 -16.01
C ASN A 285 10.24 23.61 -16.55
N LEU A 286 10.07 22.60 -15.70
CA LEU A 286 9.40 21.33 -16.05
C LEU A 286 7.93 21.31 -15.64
N LYS A 287 7.46 22.31 -14.88
CA LYS A 287 6.12 22.39 -14.29
C LYS A 287 5.74 21.12 -13.51
N GLY A 288 6.70 20.57 -12.75
CA GLY A 288 6.54 19.32 -12.00
C GLY A 288 7.59 19.14 -10.90
N PHE A 289 7.46 18.01 -10.19
CA PHE A 289 8.36 17.57 -9.13
C PHE A 289 9.33 16.52 -9.64
#